data_6822fa0179ec816b66ef0a96891368d8
#
_entry.id   6822fa0179ec816b66ef0a96891368d8
#
_cell.length_a   1.000
_cell.length_b   1.000
_cell.length_c   1.000
_cell.angle_alpha   90.00
_cell.angle_beta   90.00
_cell.angle_gamma   90.00
#
_symmetry.space_group_name_H-M   'P 1'
#
loop_
_entity.id
_entity.type
_entity.pdbx_description
1 polymer ?
#
loop_
_entity_poly.entity_id
_entity_poly.type
_entity_poly.pdbx_seq_one_letter_code
_entity_poly.pdbx_strand_id
1 'polypeptide(L)'
;MNLLFFLTPKSEVLYVDSHDTVRQVMERMEYHTYQAIPMIDSYGHYVGTITEGDILWWIKDDLPFDMKKAETEYIGDIPRKRENLPVSIQSDMEDLMSKAVNQNFVPVVDDKDIFIGIITRKDIIQYLDRQRRQADAGENRQVYGRVDAGENRQVYGRVDAGENRQVYGQADVGENRQVYGQPGMDENGNAQELTI
;
A
#
# COMPACT_ATOMS: atom_id res chain seq x y z
N MET A 1 -10.23 15.61 2.61
CA MET A 1 -10.61 14.19 2.73
C MET A 1 -10.30 13.73 4.14
N ASN A 2 -11.15 12.90 4.76
CA ASN A 2 -10.99 12.54 6.17
C ASN A 2 -10.12 11.28 6.30
N LEU A 3 -9.00 11.34 7.04
CA LEU A 3 -8.07 10.23 7.26
C LEU A 3 -8.70 9.06 8.02
N LEU A 4 -9.81 9.28 8.75
CA LEU A 4 -10.54 8.23 9.46
C LEU A 4 -10.99 7.05 8.58
N PHE A 5 -11.17 7.28 7.28
CA PHE A 5 -11.54 6.20 6.35
C PHE A 5 -10.45 5.15 6.15
N PHE A 6 -9.21 5.46 6.51
CA PHE A 6 -8.06 4.57 6.37
C PHE A 6 -7.56 4.06 7.72
N LEU A 7 -8.11 4.59 8.81
CA LEU A 7 -7.60 4.30 10.14
C LEU A 7 -7.93 2.86 10.56
N THR A 8 -6.88 2.09 10.84
CA THR A 8 -6.99 0.90 11.68
C THR A 8 -6.91 1.38 13.13
N PRO A 9 -7.99 1.27 13.91
CA PRO A 9 -8.04 1.85 15.25
C PRO A 9 -7.08 1.15 16.22
N LYS A 10 -6.64 1.86 17.24
CA LYS A 10 -5.71 1.33 18.28
C LYS A 10 -6.16 -0.01 18.86
N SER A 11 -7.45 -0.25 19.00
CA SER A 11 -8.01 -1.51 19.52
C SER A 11 -7.72 -2.73 18.64
N GLU A 12 -7.39 -2.52 17.37
CA GLU A 12 -7.08 -3.56 16.39
C GLU A 12 -5.58 -3.62 16.03
N VAL A 13 -4.78 -2.72 16.61
CA VAL A 13 -3.34 -2.61 16.34
C VAL A 13 -2.55 -3.19 17.50
N LEU A 14 -1.58 -4.05 17.21
CA LEU A 14 -0.57 -4.40 18.20
C LEU A 14 0.35 -3.21 18.40
N TYR A 15 0.48 -2.77 19.64
CA TYR A 15 1.45 -1.77 20.09
C TYR A 15 2.16 -2.25 21.36
N VAL A 16 3.27 -1.62 21.72
CA VAL A 16 4.04 -1.90 22.91
C VAL A 16 4.16 -0.66 23.77
N ASP A 17 4.29 -0.86 25.10
CA ASP A 17 4.65 0.22 26.02
C ASP A 17 6.17 0.43 25.99
N SER A 18 6.62 1.67 26.12
CA SER A 18 8.05 2.00 26.19
C SER A 18 8.78 1.33 27.37
N HIS A 19 8.04 0.91 28.41
CA HIS A 19 8.54 0.15 29.55
C HIS A 19 8.42 -1.39 29.39
N ASP A 20 7.90 -1.88 28.26
CA ASP A 20 8.01 -3.31 27.95
C ASP A 20 9.49 -3.67 27.79
N THR A 21 9.90 -4.86 28.28
CA THR A 21 11.29 -5.30 28.09
C THR A 21 11.55 -5.68 26.63
N VAL A 22 12.79 -5.57 26.21
CA VAL A 22 13.20 -5.98 24.84
C VAL A 22 12.75 -7.41 24.56
N ARG A 23 12.90 -8.33 25.53
CA ARG A 23 12.45 -9.71 25.38
C ARG A 23 10.95 -9.83 25.13
N GLN A 24 10.12 -9.13 25.90
CA GLN A 24 8.66 -9.14 25.69
C GLN A 24 8.27 -8.65 24.30
N VAL A 25 8.96 -7.62 23.80
CA VAL A 25 8.71 -7.10 22.46
C VAL A 25 9.16 -8.09 21.39
N MET A 26 10.32 -8.72 21.54
CA MET A 26 10.80 -9.77 20.61
C MET A 26 9.80 -10.92 20.51
N GLU A 27 9.30 -11.44 21.65
CA GLU A 27 8.31 -12.51 21.68
C GLU A 27 6.99 -12.12 21.00
N ARG A 28 6.53 -10.86 21.16
CA ARG A 28 5.35 -10.34 20.46
C ARG A 28 5.57 -10.22 18.96
N MET A 29 6.77 -9.73 18.55
CA MET A 29 7.13 -9.62 17.14
C MET A 29 7.17 -10.99 16.46
N GLU A 30 7.79 -11.97 17.09
CA GLU A 30 7.87 -13.35 16.61
C GLU A 30 6.47 -13.98 16.49
N TYR A 31 5.65 -13.90 17.55
CA TYR A 31 4.31 -14.49 17.57
C TYR A 31 3.40 -13.95 16.47
N HIS A 32 3.45 -12.63 16.21
CA HIS A 32 2.62 -11.97 15.20
C HIS A 32 3.31 -11.85 13.83
N THR A 33 4.57 -12.24 13.71
CA THR A 33 5.40 -12.08 12.49
C THR A 33 5.48 -10.62 12.01
N TYR A 34 5.52 -9.65 12.94
CA TYR A 34 5.58 -8.24 12.64
C TYR A 34 7.01 -7.72 12.64
N GLN A 35 7.39 -7.01 11.58
CA GLN A 35 8.72 -6.39 11.42
C GLN A 35 8.85 -5.02 12.09
N ALA A 36 7.74 -4.41 12.45
CA ALA A 36 7.70 -3.11 13.09
C ALA A 36 6.41 -2.96 13.92
N ILE A 37 6.52 -2.38 15.12
CA ILE A 37 5.41 -2.19 16.05
C ILE A 37 5.44 -0.76 16.58
N PRO A 38 4.29 -0.03 16.62
CA PRO A 38 4.18 1.27 17.29
C PRO A 38 4.46 1.13 18.78
N MET A 39 5.14 2.14 19.34
CA MET A 39 5.46 2.23 20.77
C MET A 39 4.79 3.47 21.35
N ILE A 40 4.16 3.29 22.51
CA ILE A 40 3.51 4.36 23.26
C ILE A 40 4.12 4.46 24.67
N ASP A 41 3.92 5.60 25.31
CA ASP A 41 4.20 5.74 26.74
C ASP A 41 3.01 5.30 27.61
N SER A 42 3.19 5.34 28.93
CA SER A 42 2.13 4.99 29.90
C SER A 42 0.93 5.94 29.89
N TYR A 43 1.03 7.10 29.25
CA TYR A 43 -0.06 8.05 29.06
C TYR A 43 -0.79 7.84 27.70
N GLY A 44 -0.24 6.97 26.85
CA GLY A 44 -0.79 6.66 25.54
C GLY A 44 -0.26 7.53 24.40
N HIS A 45 0.72 8.41 24.66
CA HIS A 45 1.34 9.18 23.58
C HIS A 45 2.19 8.29 22.69
N TYR A 46 2.22 8.61 21.41
CA TYR A 46 3.11 7.93 20.47
C TYR A 46 4.57 8.33 20.72
N VAL A 47 5.42 7.35 21.04
CA VAL A 47 6.86 7.56 21.31
C VAL A 47 7.72 7.24 20.09
N GLY A 48 7.27 6.33 19.25
CA GLY A 48 8.02 5.90 18.09
C GLY A 48 7.56 4.55 17.55
N THR A 49 8.31 4.01 16.61
CA THR A 49 8.13 2.65 16.10
C THR A 49 9.42 1.89 16.32
N ILE A 50 9.33 0.71 16.89
CA ILE A 50 10.46 -0.22 17.03
C ILE A 50 10.43 -1.23 15.88
N THR A 51 11.59 -1.55 15.32
CA THR A 51 11.75 -2.50 14.24
C THR A 51 12.65 -3.67 14.62
N GLU A 52 12.51 -4.81 13.91
CA GLU A 52 13.47 -5.93 14.02
C GLU A 52 14.91 -5.47 13.82
N GLY A 53 15.12 -4.54 12.88
CA GLY A 53 16.43 -3.97 12.61
C GLY A 53 17.01 -3.20 13.81
N ASP A 54 16.21 -2.44 14.55
CA ASP A 54 16.67 -1.70 15.72
C ASP A 54 17.14 -2.67 16.80
N ILE A 55 16.38 -3.74 17.05
CA ILE A 55 16.73 -4.79 18.01
C ILE A 55 17.99 -5.54 17.54
N LEU A 56 18.08 -5.87 16.26
CA LEU A 56 19.27 -6.54 15.70
C LEU A 56 20.54 -5.71 15.89
N TRP A 57 20.49 -4.40 15.61
CA TRP A 57 21.64 -3.52 15.79
C TRP A 57 21.99 -3.34 17.25
N TRP A 58 21.00 -3.26 18.14
CA TRP A 58 21.24 -3.22 19.60
C TRP A 58 21.95 -4.49 20.08
N ILE A 59 21.52 -5.70 19.66
CA ILE A 59 22.18 -6.97 19.96
C ILE A 59 23.63 -6.98 19.44
N LYS A 60 23.83 -6.51 18.20
CA LYS A 60 25.15 -6.50 17.58
C LYS A 60 26.14 -5.58 18.28
N ASP A 61 25.67 -4.44 18.74
CA ASP A 61 26.52 -3.43 19.41
C ASP A 61 26.92 -3.88 20.83
N ASP A 62 26.28 -4.91 21.38
CA ASP A 62 26.50 -5.46 22.75
C ASP A 62 27.12 -6.88 22.74
N LEU A 63 27.80 -7.28 21.70
CA LEU A 63 28.40 -8.63 21.63
C LEU A 63 29.61 -8.79 22.57
N PRO A 64 29.73 -9.93 23.30
CA PRO A 64 28.84 -11.12 23.28
C PRO A 64 27.52 -10.86 24.02
N PHE A 65 26.41 -11.03 23.34
CA PHE A 65 25.07 -10.72 23.85
C PHE A 65 24.56 -11.77 24.85
N ASP A 66 24.02 -11.32 26.00
CA ASP A 66 23.32 -12.18 26.95
C ASP A 66 21.81 -11.88 26.91
N MET A 67 21.00 -12.91 26.67
CA MET A 67 19.54 -12.79 26.68
C MET A 67 18.96 -12.25 27.99
N LYS A 68 19.67 -12.40 29.11
CA LYS A 68 19.27 -11.80 30.38
C LYS A 68 19.21 -10.27 30.33
N LYS A 69 20.03 -9.66 29.49
CA LYS A 69 19.99 -8.22 29.26
C LYS A 69 18.66 -7.80 28.62
N ALA A 70 18.15 -8.58 27.66
CA ALA A 70 16.85 -8.32 27.04
C ALA A 70 15.67 -8.43 28.02
N GLU A 71 15.85 -9.13 29.17
CA GLU A 71 14.83 -9.23 30.21
C GLU A 71 14.78 -8.00 31.13
N THR A 72 15.82 -7.19 31.15
CA THR A 72 15.97 -6.05 32.05
C THR A 72 15.95 -4.68 31.36
N GLU A 73 16.36 -4.63 30.10
CA GLU A 73 16.37 -3.39 29.32
C GLU A 73 14.98 -3.08 28.76
N TYR A 74 14.58 -1.81 28.82
CA TYR A 74 13.32 -1.35 28.27
C TYR A 74 13.44 -1.06 26.78
N ILE A 75 12.37 -1.36 26.06
CA ILE A 75 12.34 -1.13 24.60
C ILE A 75 12.43 0.36 24.24
N GLY A 76 11.96 1.23 25.13
CA GLY A 76 12.05 2.68 24.96
C GLY A 76 13.48 3.21 24.93
N ASP A 77 14.43 2.52 25.56
CA ASP A 77 15.84 2.91 25.67
C ASP A 77 16.67 2.43 24.46
N ILE A 78 16.10 1.59 23.59
CA ILE A 78 16.79 1.09 22.40
C ILE A 78 16.93 2.21 21.36
N PRO A 79 18.15 2.45 20.84
CA PRO A 79 18.36 3.43 19.79
C PRO A 79 17.64 3.05 18.50
N ARG A 80 16.74 3.90 18.03
CA ARG A 80 16.05 3.72 16.75
C ARG A 80 16.86 4.35 15.63
N LYS A 81 17.06 3.61 14.54
CA LYS A 81 17.82 4.07 13.37
C LYS A 81 16.99 4.93 12.43
N ARG A 82 15.67 4.85 12.52
CA ARG A 82 14.74 5.63 11.70
C ARG A 82 13.62 6.18 12.57
N GLU A 83 13.22 7.40 12.27
CA GLU A 83 12.04 7.99 12.88
C GLU A 83 10.82 7.71 11.98
N ASN A 84 9.81 7.07 12.54
CA ASN A 84 8.50 6.95 11.93
C ASN A 84 7.61 8.06 12.49
N LEU A 85 7.50 9.15 11.75
CA LEU A 85 6.74 10.31 12.20
C LEU A 85 5.23 10.04 12.12
N PRO A 86 4.46 10.41 13.15
CA PRO A 86 3.02 10.30 13.13
C PRO A 86 2.38 11.39 12.28
N VAL A 87 1.11 11.22 11.93
CA VAL A 87 0.23 12.28 11.41
C VAL A 87 -0.86 12.58 12.43
N SER A 88 -1.28 13.84 12.51
CA SER A 88 -2.51 14.18 13.20
C SER A 88 -3.72 13.65 12.44
N ILE A 89 -4.76 13.23 13.16
CA ILE A 89 -6.04 12.85 12.54
C ILE A 89 -6.67 13.99 11.72
N GLN A 90 -6.25 15.23 11.98
CA GLN A 90 -6.70 16.43 11.28
C GLN A 90 -5.84 16.76 10.06
N SER A 91 -4.71 16.07 9.85
CA SER A 91 -3.83 16.26 8.69
C SER A 91 -4.55 15.96 7.39
N ASP A 92 -4.02 16.49 6.31
CA ASP A 92 -4.52 16.22 4.96
C ASP A 92 -3.88 14.94 4.35
N MET A 93 -4.35 14.59 3.15
CA MET A 93 -3.84 13.43 2.42
C MET A 93 -2.40 13.62 1.96
N GLU A 94 -1.97 14.85 1.68
CA GLU A 94 -0.63 15.14 1.19
C GLU A 94 0.40 14.87 2.29
N ASP A 95 0.12 15.29 3.53
CA ASP A 95 0.97 15.01 4.69
C ASP A 95 1.06 13.49 4.96
N LEU A 96 -0.09 12.78 4.92
CA LEU A 96 -0.11 11.32 5.03
C LEU A 96 0.74 10.65 3.95
N MET A 97 0.57 11.04 2.69
CA MET A 97 1.29 10.46 1.55
C MET A 97 2.80 10.68 1.67
N SER A 98 3.23 11.88 2.06
CA SER A 98 4.65 12.21 2.23
C SER A 98 5.36 11.26 3.20
N LYS A 99 4.68 10.87 4.30
CA LYS A 99 5.19 9.93 5.29
C LYS A 99 5.11 8.48 4.81
N ALA A 100 4.02 8.09 4.15
CA ALA A 100 3.80 6.73 3.66
C ALA A 100 4.82 6.28 2.60
N VAL A 101 5.48 7.21 1.89
CA VAL A 101 6.57 6.88 0.96
C VAL A 101 7.70 6.13 1.68
N ASN A 102 8.03 6.53 2.91
CA ASN A 102 9.17 6.01 3.66
C ASN A 102 8.78 5.05 4.80
N GLN A 103 7.49 4.94 5.13
CA GLN A 103 6.97 4.15 6.24
C GLN A 103 6.01 3.07 5.74
N ASN A 104 6.05 1.85 6.30
CA ASN A 104 5.13 0.78 5.95
C ASN A 104 3.71 1.04 6.48
N PHE A 105 3.64 1.73 7.59
CA PHE A 105 2.44 2.33 8.15
C PHE A 105 2.77 3.69 8.73
N VAL A 106 1.77 4.56 8.81
CA VAL A 106 1.88 5.88 9.41
C VAL A 106 1.07 5.87 10.71
N PRO A 107 1.70 6.09 11.86
CA PRO A 107 0.99 6.25 13.13
C PRO A 107 0.09 7.48 13.09
N VAL A 108 -1.08 7.38 13.70
CA VAL A 108 -2.04 8.48 13.78
C VAL A 108 -2.25 8.87 15.24
N VAL A 109 -2.21 10.17 15.48
CA VAL A 109 -2.42 10.75 16.80
C VAL A 109 -3.57 11.75 16.78
N ASP A 110 -4.18 11.97 17.95
CA ASP A 110 -5.19 13.02 18.14
C ASP A 110 -4.55 14.41 18.40
N ASP A 111 -5.36 15.37 18.80
CA ASP A 111 -4.96 16.75 19.13
C ASP A 111 -4.12 16.87 20.41
N LYS A 112 -3.96 15.78 21.16
CA LYS A 112 -3.16 15.67 22.39
C LYS A 112 -1.97 14.73 22.25
N ASP A 113 -1.59 14.40 21.00
CA ASP A 113 -0.54 13.43 20.67
C ASP A 113 -0.79 12.00 21.18
N ILE A 114 -2.05 11.68 21.54
CA ILE A 114 -2.42 10.32 21.93
C ILE A 114 -2.50 9.43 20.68
N PHE A 115 -1.87 8.27 20.75
CA PHE A 115 -1.93 7.28 19.68
C PHE A 115 -3.33 6.69 19.55
N ILE A 116 -3.94 6.85 18.38
CA ILE A 116 -5.30 6.38 18.08
C ILE A 116 -5.36 5.25 17.08
N GLY A 117 -4.27 4.94 16.38
CA GLY A 117 -4.19 3.84 15.41
C GLY A 117 -3.12 4.06 14.36
N ILE A 118 -3.22 3.31 13.27
CA ILE A 118 -2.29 3.39 12.13
C ILE A 118 -3.07 3.49 10.82
N ILE A 119 -2.39 4.01 9.80
CA ILE A 119 -2.81 3.90 8.40
C ILE A 119 -1.73 3.13 7.67
N THR A 120 -2.07 2.00 7.04
CA THR A 120 -1.08 1.20 6.34
C THR A 120 -0.83 1.73 4.93
N ARG A 121 0.39 1.58 4.43
CA ARG A 121 0.71 1.88 3.03
C ARG A 121 -0.18 1.08 2.06
N LYS A 122 -0.53 -0.15 2.43
CA LYS A 122 -1.42 -1.00 1.66
C LYS A 122 -2.79 -0.35 1.45
N ASP A 123 -3.39 0.20 2.51
CA ASP A 123 -4.71 0.84 2.44
C ASP A 123 -4.68 2.08 1.54
N ILE A 124 -3.60 2.87 1.63
CA ILE A 124 -3.39 4.03 0.77
C ILE A 124 -3.29 3.62 -0.70
N ILE A 125 -2.47 2.60 -1.02
CA ILE A 125 -2.29 2.10 -2.38
C ILE A 125 -3.62 1.56 -2.94
N GLN A 126 -4.35 0.79 -2.15
CA GLN A 126 -5.65 0.25 -2.57
C GLN A 126 -6.68 1.35 -2.84
N TYR A 127 -6.66 2.41 -2.05
CA TYR A 127 -7.52 3.57 -2.29
C TYR A 127 -7.18 4.26 -3.60
N LEU A 128 -5.92 4.56 -3.84
CA LEU A 128 -5.47 5.20 -5.08
C LEU A 128 -5.79 4.36 -6.32
N ASP A 129 -5.63 3.04 -6.25
CA ASP A 129 -6.02 2.14 -7.34
C ASP A 129 -7.53 2.17 -7.63
N ARG A 130 -8.36 2.20 -6.57
CA ARG A 130 -9.83 2.35 -6.74
C ARG A 130 -10.19 3.68 -7.38
N GLN A 131 -9.56 4.79 -6.96
CA GLN A 131 -9.79 6.11 -7.54
C GLN A 131 -9.42 6.14 -9.03
N ARG A 132 -8.28 5.57 -9.39
CA ARG A 132 -7.86 5.46 -10.80
C ARG A 132 -8.87 4.69 -11.63
N ARG A 133 -9.30 3.51 -11.17
CA ARG A 133 -10.30 2.69 -11.88
C ARG A 133 -11.65 3.40 -12.04
N GLN A 134 -12.05 4.20 -11.07
CA GLN A 134 -13.28 5.00 -11.17
C GLN A 134 -13.15 6.15 -12.17
N ALA A 135 -11.98 6.80 -12.23
CA ALA A 135 -11.69 7.83 -13.23
C ALA A 135 -11.71 7.26 -14.65
N ASP A 136 -11.01 6.13 -14.87
CA ASP A 136 -10.97 5.43 -16.16
C ASP A 136 -12.38 4.98 -16.61
N ALA A 137 -13.22 4.50 -15.68
CA ALA A 137 -14.61 4.11 -15.97
C ALA A 137 -15.50 5.33 -16.27
N GLY A 138 -15.21 6.50 -15.69
CA GLY A 138 -15.91 7.76 -15.95
C GLY A 138 -15.58 8.33 -17.33
N GLU A 139 -14.30 8.30 -17.72
CA GLU A 139 -13.88 8.74 -19.06
C GLU A 139 -14.47 7.86 -20.15
N ASN A 140 -14.53 6.55 -19.94
CA ASN A 140 -15.12 5.61 -20.91
C ASN A 140 -16.63 5.82 -21.09
N ARG A 141 -17.34 6.34 -20.07
CA ARG A 141 -18.78 6.69 -20.18
C ARG A 141 -19.02 7.97 -21.00
N GLN A 142 -18.10 8.93 -21.00
CA GLN A 142 -18.23 10.15 -21.80
C GLN A 142 -17.96 9.90 -23.30
N VAL A 143 -17.13 8.92 -23.65
CA VAL A 143 -16.86 8.56 -25.05
C VAL A 143 -18.06 7.86 -25.69
N TYR A 144 -18.89 7.13 -24.94
CA TYR A 144 -20.09 6.47 -25.45
C TYR A 144 -21.35 7.36 -25.50
N GLY A 145 -21.30 8.55 -24.88
CA GLY A 145 -22.45 9.44 -24.76
C GLY A 145 -22.60 10.50 -25.86
N ARG A 146 -21.66 10.60 -26.78
CA ARG A 146 -21.69 11.61 -27.86
C ARG A 146 -21.74 10.97 -29.24
N VAL A 147 -22.86 10.36 -29.54
CA VAL A 147 -23.23 10.04 -30.93
C VAL A 147 -24.44 10.91 -31.25
N ASP A 148 -24.19 11.96 -32.01
CA ASP A 148 -25.27 12.78 -32.54
C ASP A 148 -26.21 11.89 -33.37
N ALA A 149 -27.51 12.00 -33.06
CA ALA A 149 -28.59 11.33 -33.82
C ALA A 149 -28.76 11.98 -35.21
N GLY A 150 -27.88 11.60 -36.12
CA GLY A 150 -27.94 12.05 -37.49
C GLY A 150 -26.96 11.30 -38.36
N GLU A 151 -27.45 10.28 -39.01
CA GLU A 151 -26.77 9.35 -39.90
C GLU A 151 -26.30 8.03 -39.29
N ASN A 152 -26.96 7.00 -39.73
CA ASN A 152 -26.87 5.58 -39.40
C ASN A 152 -25.43 5.04 -39.58
N ARG A 153 -24.53 5.21 -38.57
CA ARG A 153 -23.25 4.53 -38.50
C ARG A 153 -23.00 4.07 -37.06
N GLN A 154 -23.21 2.79 -36.82
CA GLN A 154 -22.78 2.16 -35.61
C GLN A 154 -21.26 1.94 -35.66
N VAL A 155 -20.51 2.71 -34.86
CA VAL A 155 -19.08 2.49 -34.63
C VAL A 155 -18.91 1.93 -33.22
N TYR A 156 -18.53 0.67 -33.11
CA TYR A 156 -18.13 0.07 -31.85
C TYR A 156 -16.61 0.12 -31.76
N GLY A 157 -16.09 0.95 -30.85
CA GLY A 157 -14.65 1.01 -30.54
C GLY A 157 -14.38 0.62 -29.10
N ARG A 158 -13.41 -0.25 -28.87
CA ARG A 158 -12.84 -0.53 -27.57
C ARG A 158 -11.48 0.16 -27.48
N VAL A 159 -11.29 1.01 -26.48
CA VAL A 159 -10.00 1.65 -26.20
C VAL A 159 -9.39 0.96 -25.00
N ASP A 160 -8.30 0.24 -25.20
CA ASP A 160 -7.50 -0.31 -24.10
C ASP A 160 -6.50 0.76 -23.62
N ALA A 161 -6.53 1.07 -22.31
CA ALA A 161 -5.62 2.00 -21.66
C ALA A 161 -4.26 1.33 -21.41
N GLY A 162 -3.36 1.47 -22.33
CA GLY A 162 -1.96 1.09 -22.24
C GLY A 162 -1.21 1.83 -23.37
N GLU A 163 0.08 2.07 -23.24
CA GLU A 163 0.91 2.92 -24.12
C GLU A 163 0.79 2.69 -25.64
N ASN A 164 -0.08 1.77 -26.10
CA ASN A 164 -0.46 1.61 -27.50
C ASN A 164 -1.96 1.81 -27.67
N ARG A 165 -2.37 3.00 -28.11
CA ARG A 165 -3.73 3.27 -28.55
C ARG A 165 -3.98 2.52 -29.86
N GLN A 166 -4.50 1.31 -29.80
CA GLN A 166 -5.07 0.65 -30.96
C GLN A 166 -6.59 0.81 -30.92
N VAL A 167 -7.11 1.49 -31.94
CA VAL A 167 -8.54 1.64 -32.15
C VAL A 167 -8.99 0.46 -33.00
N TYR A 168 -9.77 -0.43 -32.42
CA TYR A 168 -10.43 -1.48 -33.22
C TYR A 168 -11.81 -0.99 -33.63
N GLY A 169 -11.94 -0.62 -34.91
CA GLY A 169 -13.22 -0.30 -35.51
C GLY A 169 -13.63 -1.41 -36.46
N GLN A 170 -14.86 -1.95 -36.35
CA GLN A 170 -15.47 -2.67 -37.44
C GLN A 170 -16.16 -1.66 -38.36
N ALA A 171 -15.55 -1.36 -39.48
CA ALA A 171 -16.22 -0.66 -40.58
C ALA A 171 -16.78 -1.75 -41.52
N ASP A 172 -18.08 -1.81 -41.61
CA ASP A 172 -18.74 -2.62 -42.64
C ASP A 172 -18.64 -1.87 -43.96
N VAL A 173 -17.60 -2.15 -44.75
CA VAL A 173 -17.46 -1.77 -46.14
C VAL A 173 -17.15 -3.05 -46.88
N GLY A 174 -18.02 -3.39 -47.80
CA GLY A 174 -17.96 -4.62 -48.55
C GLY A 174 -16.59 -4.94 -49.13
N GLU A 175 -16.28 -6.22 -49.14
CA GLU A 175 -15.18 -6.88 -49.87
C GLU A 175 -13.75 -6.50 -49.44
N ASN A 176 -13.33 -6.93 -48.22
CA ASN A 176 -12.04 -7.61 -48.02
C ASN A 176 -11.95 -8.13 -46.58
N ARG A 177 -12.21 -9.42 -46.42
CA ARG A 177 -11.96 -10.14 -45.17
C ARG A 177 -10.47 -10.38 -45.06
N GLN A 178 -9.78 -9.69 -44.15
CA GLN A 178 -8.57 -10.21 -43.57
C GLN A 178 -8.93 -10.97 -42.27
N VAL A 179 -8.82 -12.27 -42.32
CA VAL A 179 -8.98 -13.17 -41.18
C VAL A 179 -7.66 -13.21 -40.44
N TYR A 180 -7.61 -12.65 -39.25
CA TYR A 180 -6.49 -12.91 -38.33
C TYR A 180 -6.72 -14.24 -37.66
N GLY A 181 -5.91 -15.25 -38.01
CA GLY A 181 -5.87 -16.56 -37.38
C GLY A 181 -5.33 -16.47 -35.97
N GLN A 182 -5.88 -17.27 -35.07
CA GLN A 182 -5.25 -17.49 -33.74
C GLN A 182 -3.91 -18.19 -33.93
N PRO A 183 -2.89 -17.89 -33.10
CA PRO A 183 -1.63 -18.60 -33.14
C PRO A 183 -1.87 -20.08 -32.81
N GLY A 184 -1.39 -20.97 -33.67
CA GLY A 184 -1.41 -22.42 -33.44
C GLY A 184 -0.50 -22.77 -32.29
N MET A 185 -0.98 -23.64 -31.41
CA MET A 185 -0.15 -24.29 -30.39
C MET A 185 0.49 -25.54 -31.01
N ASP A 186 1.75 -25.81 -30.65
CA ASP A 186 2.41 -27.06 -30.99
C ASP A 186 1.86 -28.21 -30.13
N GLU A 187 2.24 -29.43 -30.45
CA GLU A 187 1.78 -30.65 -29.76
C GLU A 187 2.21 -30.71 -28.28
N ASN A 188 3.04 -29.75 -27.81
CA ASN A 188 3.52 -29.63 -26.44
C ASN A 188 2.98 -28.39 -25.70
N GLY A 189 2.06 -27.61 -26.31
CA GLY A 189 1.36 -26.49 -25.65
C GLY A 189 2.13 -25.16 -25.61
N ASN A 190 3.17 -24.97 -26.44
CA ASN A 190 3.93 -23.73 -26.52
C ASN A 190 3.49 -22.88 -27.72
N ALA A 191 3.39 -21.56 -27.52
CA ALA A 191 3.09 -20.59 -28.59
C ALA A 191 4.33 -20.41 -29.49
N GLN A 192 4.13 -20.52 -30.83
CA GLN A 192 5.16 -20.21 -31.81
C GLN A 192 5.23 -18.71 -32.08
N GLU A 193 6.41 -18.11 -31.86
CA GLU A 193 6.71 -16.75 -32.32
C GLU A 193 6.78 -16.70 -33.85
N LEU A 194 5.90 -15.88 -34.45
CA LEU A 194 6.00 -15.51 -35.86
C LEU A 194 6.96 -14.33 -36.00
N THR A 195 8.19 -14.60 -36.47
CA THR A 195 9.11 -13.58 -36.98
C THR A 195 8.68 -13.17 -38.38
N ILE A 196 8.39 -11.87 -38.54
CA ILE A 196 8.38 -11.19 -39.84
C ILE A 196 9.46 -10.13 -39.82
#